data_2664712c09049aab1df4119981ef321e
#
_entry.id   2664712c09049aab1df4119981ef321e
#
_cell.length_a   1.000
_cell.length_b   1.000
_cell.length_c   1.000
_cell.angle_alpha   90.00
_cell.angle_beta   90.00
_cell.angle_gamma   90.00
#
_symmetry.space_group_name_H-M   'P 1'
#
loop_
_entity.id
_entity.type
_entity.pdbx_description
1 polymer ?
#
loop_
_entity_poly.entity_id
_entity_poly.type
_entity_poly.pdbx_seq_one_letter_code
_entity_poly.pdbx_strand_id
1 'polypeptide(L)'
;MHRYFSLAGRTALVTGGSRGIGRMIAQGLLEAGARVFICGRDGAACEATAAELSQYGECIGLAADLSGEVGARALAVELNKRIEQLDILVNNAGTSWGAPLESYPVKGWEKVMQLNVTAVFSCIQQLLPLLRKSGNEQNPARVINIGSVAGISSMSEEAYAYGPSKAALHQLSRNLARELVGEHINVNVIAPGRFPSKMTRFISNDEAAMAADVALIPMKRWGREEEMSALAITLCSAAGAYMTGAIIPIDGGFTL
;
A
#
# COMPACT_ATOMS: atom_id res chain seq x y z
N MET A 1 -7.22 10.84 20.28
CA MET A 1 -5.90 10.64 19.61
C MET A 1 -5.07 11.91 19.75
N HIS A 2 -3.74 11.81 19.96
CA HIS A 2 -2.88 12.98 20.08
C HIS A 2 -2.90 13.77 18.75
N ARG A 3 -2.93 15.14 18.82
CA ARG A 3 -3.07 16.03 17.65
C ARG A 3 -2.12 15.74 16.47
N TYR A 4 -0.94 15.19 16.75
CA TYR A 4 0.07 14.89 15.71
C TYR A 4 -0.27 13.66 14.87
N PHE A 5 -1.15 12.79 15.32
CA PHE A 5 -1.55 11.56 14.63
C PHE A 5 -3.00 11.59 14.13
N SER A 6 -3.71 12.70 14.33
CA SER A 6 -5.07 12.87 13.84
C SER A 6 -5.09 13.04 12.32
N LEU A 7 -6.03 12.35 11.68
CA LEU A 7 -6.35 12.47 10.25
C LEU A 7 -7.76 13.05 10.04
N ALA A 8 -8.33 13.69 11.07
CA ALA A 8 -9.65 14.31 10.97
C ALA A 8 -9.71 15.31 9.80
N GLY A 9 -10.74 15.18 8.97
CA GLY A 9 -10.94 16.00 7.78
C GLY A 9 -10.09 15.60 6.55
N ARG A 10 -9.29 14.54 6.64
CA ARG A 10 -8.50 14.02 5.52
C ARG A 10 -9.27 12.95 4.75
N THR A 11 -9.12 12.94 3.44
CA THR A 11 -9.66 11.92 2.54
C THR A 11 -8.55 11.02 2.03
N ALA A 12 -8.73 9.70 2.18
CA ALA A 12 -7.77 8.70 1.77
C ALA A 12 -8.34 7.74 0.70
N LEU A 13 -7.47 7.27 -0.19
CA LEU A 13 -7.73 6.13 -1.07
C LEU A 13 -6.73 5.01 -0.76
N VAL A 14 -7.22 3.79 -0.54
CA VAL A 14 -6.39 2.60 -0.36
C VAL A 14 -6.68 1.57 -1.46
N THR A 15 -5.73 1.34 -2.36
CA THR A 15 -5.88 0.34 -3.41
C THR A 15 -5.65 -1.06 -2.84
N GLY A 16 -6.46 -2.06 -3.27
CA GLY A 16 -6.44 -3.40 -2.67
C GLY A 16 -6.85 -3.41 -1.19
N GLY A 17 -7.74 -2.48 -0.79
CA GLY A 17 -8.13 -2.24 0.61
C GLY A 17 -9.12 -3.24 1.19
N SER A 18 -9.64 -4.19 0.40
CA SER A 18 -10.65 -5.14 0.87
C SER A 18 -10.11 -6.28 1.73
N ARG A 19 -8.80 -6.42 1.92
CA ARG A 19 -8.19 -7.49 2.73
C ARG A 19 -6.72 -7.24 3.02
N GLY A 20 -6.15 -8.05 3.96
CA GLY A 20 -4.72 -8.04 4.30
C GLY A 20 -4.20 -6.66 4.68
N ILE A 21 -2.98 -6.34 4.26
CA ILE A 21 -2.30 -5.08 4.60
C ILE A 21 -3.15 -3.85 4.22
N GLY A 22 -3.81 -3.87 3.05
CA GLY A 22 -4.66 -2.75 2.63
C GLY A 22 -5.84 -2.52 3.58
N ARG A 23 -6.48 -3.60 4.07
CA ARG A 23 -7.57 -3.50 5.05
C ARG A 23 -7.07 -2.99 6.42
N MET A 24 -5.92 -3.50 6.88
CA MET A 24 -5.28 -3.04 8.11
C MET A 24 -5.02 -1.52 8.05
N ILE A 25 -4.43 -1.04 6.96
CA ILE A 25 -4.17 0.38 6.75
C ILE A 25 -5.48 1.17 6.68
N ALA A 26 -6.46 0.72 5.91
CA ALA A 26 -7.75 1.40 5.79
C ALA A 26 -8.44 1.57 7.16
N GLN A 27 -8.45 0.52 7.98
CA GLN A 27 -8.99 0.58 9.35
C GLN A 27 -8.24 1.61 10.19
N GLY A 28 -6.91 1.56 10.21
CA GLY A 28 -6.13 2.52 11.01
C GLY A 28 -6.35 3.97 10.58
N LEU A 29 -6.47 4.24 9.27
CA LEU A 29 -6.77 5.59 8.78
C LEU A 29 -8.17 6.07 9.22
N LEU A 30 -9.18 5.18 9.23
CA LEU A 30 -10.53 5.46 9.74
C LEU A 30 -10.49 5.77 11.24
N GLU A 31 -9.85 4.92 12.04
CA GLU A 31 -9.68 5.12 13.48
C GLU A 31 -8.95 6.43 13.82
N ALA A 32 -8.08 6.88 12.93
CA ALA A 32 -7.41 8.18 13.04
C ALA A 32 -8.29 9.37 12.58
N GLY A 33 -9.49 9.12 12.06
CA GLY A 33 -10.49 10.13 11.70
C GLY A 33 -10.53 10.50 10.22
N ALA A 34 -9.85 9.75 9.34
CA ALA A 34 -9.94 9.97 7.89
C ALA A 34 -11.24 9.41 7.32
N ARG A 35 -11.73 10.03 6.23
CA ARG A 35 -12.67 9.41 5.29
C ARG A 35 -11.88 8.52 4.34
N VAL A 36 -12.28 7.25 4.17
CA VAL A 36 -11.49 6.29 3.40
C VAL A 36 -12.28 5.71 2.24
N PHE A 37 -11.70 5.75 1.06
CA PHE A 37 -12.11 4.96 -0.10
C PHE A 37 -11.22 3.73 -0.18
N ILE A 38 -11.80 2.55 -0.33
CA ILE A 38 -11.06 1.33 -0.66
C ILE A 38 -11.44 0.87 -2.05
N CYS A 39 -10.49 0.36 -2.83
CA CYS A 39 -10.82 -0.18 -4.14
C CYS A 39 -10.15 -1.52 -4.42
N GLY A 40 -10.74 -2.27 -5.34
CA GLY A 40 -10.22 -3.54 -5.82
C GLY A 40 -11.05 -4.09 -6.99
N ARG A 41 -10.59 -5.18 -7.61
CA ARG A 41 -11.26 -5.78 -8.78
C ARG A 41 -12.63 -6.37 -8.45
N ASP A 42 -12.78 -6.90 -7.25
CA ASP A 42 -14.04 -7.44 -6.73
C ASP A 42 -14.79 -6.32 -5.99
N GLY A 43 -15.71 -5.68 -6.68
CA GLY A 43 -16.51 -4.56 -6.14
C GLY A 43 -17.36 -5.00 -4.95
N ALA A 44 -17.98 -6.17 -5.03
CA ALA A 44 -18.81 -6.69 -3.93
C ALA A 44 -18.00 -6.94 -2.66
N ALA A 45 -16.77 -7.47 -2.79
CA ALA A 45 -15.86 -7.60 -1.67
C ALA A 45 -15.40 -6.25 -1.10
N CYS A 46 -15.23 -5.21 -1.95
CA CYS A 46 -14.90 -3.86 -1.48
C CYS A 46 -16.08 -3.24 -0.73
N GLU A 47 -17.30 -3.37 -1.22
CA GLU A 47 -18.52 -2.87 -0.58
C GLU A 47 -18.76 -3.54 0.77
N ALA A 48 -18.66 -4.88 0.84
CA ALA A 48 -18.81 -5.63 2.08
C ALA A 48 -17.76 -5.22 3.13
N THR A 49 -16.48 -5.12 2.72
CA THR A 49 -15.41 -4.65 3.63
C THR A 49 -15.62 -3.21 4.06
N ALA A 50 -16.07 -2.33 3.16
CA ALA A 50 -16.37 -0.94 3.51
C ALA A 50 -17.51 -0.85 4.55
N ALA A 51 -18.56 -1.66 4.40
CA ALA A 51 -19.64 -1.74 5.37
C ALA A 51 -19.14 -2.21 6.76
N GLU A 52 -18.26 -3.22 6.82
CA GLU A 52 -17.63 -3.66 8.07
C GLU A 52 -16.78 -2.55 8.70
N LEU A 53 -15.98 -1.85 7.90
CA LEU A 53 -15.08 -0.80 8.37
C LEU A 53 -15.81 0.49 8.75
N SER A 54 -17.06 0.68 8.31
CA SER A 54 -17.85 1.89 8.60
C SER A 54 -18.17 2.10 10.09
N GLN A 55 -17.96 1.08 10.93
CA GLN A 55 -18.01 1.24 12.40
C GLN A 55 -16.89 2.14 12.95
N TYR A 56 -15.79 2.32 12.22
CA TYR A 56 -14.64 3.15 12.61
C TYR A 56 -14.66 4.56 11.98
N GLY A 57 -15.47 4.78 10.95
CA GLY A 57 -15.57 6.05 10.21
C GLY A 57 -16.17 5.87 8.83
N GLU A 58 -16.26 6.93 8.04
CA GLU A 58 -16.83 6.86 6.67
C GLU A 58 -15.93 6.07 5.74
N CYS A 59 -16.36 4.87 5.34
CA CYS A 59 -15.66 3.98 4.40
C CYS A 59 -16.51 3.71 3.17
N ILE A 60 -15.92 3.81 1.98
CA ILE A 60 -16.62 3.62 0.70
C ILE A 60 -15.83 2.62 -0.16
N GLY A 61 -16.53 1.56 -0.61
CA GLY A 61 -15.99 0.55 -1.51
C GLY A 61 -16.19 0.92 -2.98
N LEU A 62 -15.15 0.73 -3.81
CA LEU A 62 -15.18 0.98 -5.25
C LEU A 62 -14.66 -0.25 -6.02
N ALA A 63 -15.27 -0.57 -7.15
CA ALA A 63 -14.72 -1.53 -8.09
C ALA A 63 -13.66 -0.83 -8.98
N ALA A 64 -12.43 -1.37 -9.02
CA ALA A 64 -11.37 -0.87 -9.91
C ALA A 64 -10.38 -1.98 -10.26
N ASP A 65 -10.20 -2.24 -11.53
CA ASP A 65 -9.11 -3.12 -12.01
C ASP A 65 -7.91 -2.27 -12.42
N LEU A 66 -6.90 -2.25 -11.57
CA LEU A 66 -5.68 -1.46 -11.77
C LEU A 66 -4.61 -2.21 -12.61
N SER A 67 -4.94 -3.34 -13.22
CA SER A 67 -4.00 -4.08 -14.08
C SER A 67 -3.61 -3.36 -15.37
N GLY A 68 -4.22 -2.21 -15.67
CA GLY A 68 -3.91 -1.37 -16.84
C GLY A 68 -4.23 0.11 -16.60
N GLU A 69 -3.72 0.97 -17.50
CA GLU A 69 -3.94 2.43 -17.46
C GLU A 69 -5.42 2.81 -17.46
N VAL A 70 -6.24 2.07 -18.22
CA VAL A 70 -7.69 2.31 -18.32
C VAL A 70 -8.36 2.24 -16.95
N GLY A 71 -7.98 1.27 -16.12
CA GLY A 71 -8.53 1.14 -14.77
C GLY A 71 -8.14 2.27 -13.82
N ALA A 72 -6.89 2.72 -13.87
CA ALA A 72 -6.45 3.87 -13.10
C ALA A 72 -7.18 5.15 -13.49
N ARG A 73 -7.40 5.36 -14.80
CA ARG A 73 -8.17 6.49 -15.34
C ARG A 73 -9.64 6.43 -14.91
N ALA A 74 -10.26 5.25 -15.02
CA ALA A 74 -11.65 5.06 -14.60
C ALA A 74 -11.83 5.33 -13.09
N LEU A 75 -10.90 4.87 -12.26
CA LEU A 75 -10.90 5.16 -10.83
C LEU A 75 -10.77 6.67 -10.55
N ALA A 76 -9.88 7.37 -11.24
CA ALA A 76 -9.73 8.81 -11.09
C ALA A 76 -11.01 9.57 -11.49
N VAL A 77 -11.67 9.17 -12.59
CA VAL A 77 -12.97 9.75 -13.02
C VAL A 77 -14.03 9.52 -11.96
N GLU A 78 -14.10 8.32 -11.38
CA GLU A 78 -15.09 8.01 -10.35
C GLU A 78 -14.86 8.78 -9.04
N LEU A 79 -13.59 8.94 -8.63
CA LEU A 79 -13.24 9.75 -7.46
C LEU A 79 -13.54 11.24 -7.66
N ASN A 80 -13.24 11.80 -8.84
CA ASN A 80 -13.54 13.21 -9.15
C ASN A 80 -15.03 13.59 -9.07
N LYS A 81 -15.96 12.59 -9.15
CA LYS A 81 -17.40 12.81 -8.92
C LYS A 81 -17.75 12.91 -7.44
N ARG A 82 -16.89 12.45 -6.54
CA ARG A 82 -17.17 12.23 -5.12
C ARG A 82 -16.36 13.11 -4.19
N ILE A 83 -15.19 13.59 -4.63
CA ILE A 83 -14.26 14.40 -3.84
C ILE A 83 -13.65 15.51 -4.68
N GLU A 84 -13.36 16.62 -4.06
CA GLU A 84 -12.68 17.76 -4.68
C GLU A 84 -11.16 17.66 -4.59
N GLN A 85 -10.65 16.96 -3.55
CA GLN A 85 -9.23 16.76 -3.27
C GLN A 85 -8.98 15.38 -2.65
N LEU A 86 -7.76 14.88 -2.80
CA LEU A 86 -7.28 13.63 -2.19
C LEU A 86 -6.06 13.92 -1.32
N ASP A 87 -6.16 13.64 -0.03
CA ASP A 87 -5.08 13.93 0.91
C ASP A 87 -4.07 12.79 1.02
N ILE A 88 -4.54 11.55 0.90
CA ILE A 88 -3.74 10.35 1.14
C ILE A 88 -4.04 9.32 0.04
N LEU A 89 -2.99 8.88 -0.65
CA LEU A 89 -3.04 7.76 -1.59
C LEU A 89 -2.17 6.63 -1.08
N VAL A 90 -2.77 5.46 -0.82
CA VAL A 90 -2.04 4.23 -0.47
C VAL A 90 -2.10 3.25 -1.64
N ASN A 91 -0.99 3.10 -2.34
CA ASN A 91 -0.83 2.11 -3.41
C ASN A 91 -0.42 0.77 -2.79
N ASN A 92 -1.41 -0.06 -2.46
CA ASN A 92 -1.21 -1.36 -1.85
C ASN A 92 -1.57 -2.53 -2.79
N ALA A 93 -2.39 -2.31 -3.82
CA ALA A 93 -2.71 -3.36 -4.79
C ALA A 93 -1.42 -3.96 -5.39
N GLY A 94 -1.30 -5.28 -5.32
CA GLY A 94 -0.12 -5.97 -5.82
C GLY A 94 -0.36 -7.48 -5.98
N THR A 95 0.58 -8.15 -6.63
CA THR A 95 0.53 -9.59 -6.89
C THR A 95 1.94 -10.18 -6.88
N SER A 96 2.00 -11.50 -6.72
CA SER A 96 3.20 -12.32 -6.93
C SER A 96 2.89 -13.44 -7.90
N TRP A 97 3.93 -14.07 -8.43
CA TRP A 97 3.87 -15.28 -9.24
C TRP A 97 5.03 -16.18 -8.84
N GLY A 98 4.74 -17.43 -8.46
CA GLY A 98 5.74 -18.44 -8.14
C GLY A 98 5.78 -19.53 -9.21
N ALA A 99 6.97 -19.92 -9.62
CA ALA A 99 7.25 -21.06 -10.49
C ALA A 99 8.76 -21.37 -10.44
N PRO A 100 9.20 -22.63 -10.72
CA PRO A 100 10.61 -22.96 -10.87
C PRO A 100 11.28 -22.09 -11.94
N LEU A 101 12.57 -21.79 -11.77
CA LEU A 101 13.32 -20.90 -12.66
C LEU A 101 13.25 -21.34 -14.11
N GLU A 102 13.42 -22.64 -14.35
CA GLU A 102 13.48 -23.25 -15.69
C GLU A 102 12.16 -23.14 -16.46
N SER A 103 11.04 -23.04 -15.73
CA SER A 103 9.69 -22.96 -16.31
C SER A 103 8.97 -21.65 -16.00
N TYR A 104 9.68 -20.67 -15.44
CA TYR A 104 9.06 -19.38 -15.05
C TYR A 104 8.51 -18.66 -16.29
N PRO A 105 7.17 -18.43 -16.37
CA PRO A 105 6.58 -17.91 -17.60
C PRO A 105 6.78 -16.39 -17.69
N VAL A 106 7.16 -15.88 -18.87
CA VAL A 106 7.25 -14.43 -19.14
C VAL A 106 5.94 -13.70 -18.81
N LYS A 107 4.79 -14.32 -19.09
CA LYS A 107 3.47 -13.78 -18.71
C LYS A 107 3.32 -13.57 -17.20
N GLY A 108 3.91 -14.43 -16.38
CA GLY A 108 3.93 -14.26 -14.92
C GLY A 108 4.77 -13.05 -14.50
N TRP A 109 5.94 -12.88 -15.15
CA TRP A 109 6.81 -11.72 -14.97
C TRP A 109 6.09 -10.42 -15.33
N GLU A 110 5.55 -10.34 -16.53
CA GLU A 110 4.84 -9.17 -17.04
C GLU A 110 3.66 -8.77 -16.13
N LYS A 111 2.86 -9.76 -15.69
CA LYS A 111 1.73 -9.52 -14.78
C LYS A 111 2.17 -8.90 -13.45
N VAL A 112 3.29 -9.36 -12.88
CA VAL A 112 3.82 -8.84 -11.63
C VAL A 112 4.33 -7.41 -11.83
N MET A 113 5.15 -7.16 -12.86
CA MET A 113 5.66 -5.83 -13.16
C MET A 113 4.55 -4.85 -13.48
N GLN A 114 3.55 -5.28 -14.26
CA GLN A 114 2.41 -4.44 -14.63
C GLN A 114 1.63 -3.96 -13.41
N LEU A 115 1.29 -4.85 -12.46
CA LEU A 115 0.49 -4.44 -11.30
C LEU A 115 1.32 -3.76 -10.21
N ASN A 116 2.55 -4.24 -9.95
CA ASN A 116 3.34 -3.75 -8.82
C ASN A 116 4.10 -2.45 -9.12
N VAL A 117 4.31 -2.12 -10.40
CA VAL A 117 5.09 -0.94 -10.81
C VAL A 117 4.29 -0.03 -11.72
N THR A 118 3.91 -0.51 -12.92
CA THR A 118 3.24 0.32 -13.93
C THR A 118 1.89 0.85 -13.43
N ALA A 119 1.09 0.01 -12.79
CA ALA A 119 -0.20 0.41 -12.24
C ALA A 119 -0.06 1.45 -11.13
N VAL A 120 0.96 1.33 -10.28
CA VAL A 120 1.24 2.33 -9.23
C VAL A 120 1.59 3.68 -9.85
N PHE A 121 2.47 3.69 -10.85
CA PHE A 121 2.81 4.91 -11.58
C PHE A 121 1.58 5.54 -12.23
N SER A 122 0.78 4.75 -12.97
CA SER A 122 -0.44 5.22 -13.62
C SER A 122 -1.46 5.76 -12.61
N CYS A 123 -1.62 5.10 -11.46
CA CYS A 123 -2.54 5.53 -10.41
C CYS A 123 -2.11 6.90 -9.84
N ILE A 124 -0.83 7.08 -9.52
CA ILE A 124 -0.31 8.38 -9.06
C ILE A 124 -0.52 9.44 -10.14
N GLN A 125 -0.18 9.16 -11.40
CA GLN A 125 -0.32 10.09 -12.51
C GLN A 125 -1.78 10.56 -12.71
N GLN A 126 -2.74 9.63 -12.68
CA GLN A 126 -4.16 9.95 -12.89
C GLN A 126 -4.77 10.70 -11.69
N LEU A 127 -4.27 10.47 -10.46
CA LEU A 127 -4.76 11.11 -9.24
C LEU A 127 -3.96 12.36 -8.85
N LEU A 128 -2.89 12.68 -9.57
CA LEU A 128 -2.03 13.83 -9.29
C LEU A 128 -2.81 15.17 -9.20
N PRO A 129 -3.81 15.45 -10.06
CA PRO A 129 -4.60 16.67 -9.93
C PRO A 129 -5.36 16.80 -8.59
N LEU A 130 -5.86 15.68 -8.04
CA LEU A 130 -6.54 15.68 -6.74
C LEU A 130 -5.54 15.83 -5.57
N LEU A 131 -4.37 15.21 -5.66
CA LEU A 131 -3.28 15.34 -4.68
C LEU A 131 -2.75 16.78 -4.62
N ARG A 132 -2.57 17.43 -5.78
CA ARG A 132 -2.14 18.84 -5.89
C ARG A 132 -3.11 19.82 -5.23
N LYS A 133 -4.41 19.57 -5.30
CA LYS A 133 -5.42 20.40 -4.65
C LYS A 133 -5.38 20.30 -3.13
N SER A 134 -4.96 19.18 -2.58
CA SER A 134 -4.88 18.94 -1.14
C SER A 134 -3.59 19.47 -0.52
N GLY A 135 -2.44 19.23 -1.18
CA GLY A 135 -1.11 19.48 -0.63
C GLY A 135 -0.83 20.97 -0.42
N ASN A 136 -0.32 21.35 0.75
CA ASN A 136 0.20 22.67 1.06
C ASN A 136 1.39 22.57 2.02
N GLU A 137 2.08 23.68 2.28
CA GLU A 137 3.29 23.71 3.10
C GLU A 137 3.09 23.14 4.52
N GLN A 138 1.98 23.48 5.17
CA GLN A 138 1.68 23.06 6.54
C GLN A 138 1.20 21.61 6.59
N ASN A 139 0.57 21.14 5.52
CA ASN A 139 -0.05 19.83 5.47
C ASN A 139 0.07 19.21 4.07
N PRO A 140 1.24 18.69 3.70
CA PRO A 140 1.45 18.07 2.39
C PRO A 140 0.49 16.89 2.14
N ALA A 141 0.13 16.63 0.88
CA ALA A 141 -0.51 15.36 0.50
C ALA A 141 0.45 14.18 0.70
N ARG A 142 -0.06 12.99 0.90
CA ARG A 142 0.72 11.78 1.19
C ARG A 142 0.49 10.70 0.15
N VAL A 143 1.57 10.19 -0.41
CA VAL A 143 1.57 8.97 -1.23
C VAL A 143 2.37 7.92 -0.49
N ILE A 144 1.72 6.82 -0.13
CA ILE A 144 2.35 5.66 0.50
C ILE A 144 2.31 4.49 -0.48
N ASN A 145 3.47 4.03 -0.90
CA ASN A 145 3.59 2.85 -1.74
C ASN A 145 3.94 1.64 -0.88
N ILE A 146 3.18 0.55 -1.01
CA ILE A 146 3.48 -0.69 -0.27
C ILE A 146 4.51 -1.49 -1.05
N GLY A 147 5.76 -1.35 -0.59
CA GLY A 147 6.91 -2.11 -1.05
C GLY A 147 6.94 -3.53 -0.52
N SER A 148 8.12 -4.00 -0.18
CA SER A 148 8.38 -5.26 0.52
C SER A 148 9.84 -5.32 0.94
N VAL A 149 10.17 -6.07 1.98
CA VAL A 149 11.55 -6.47 2.29
C VAL A 149 12.21 -7.22 1.13
N ALA A 150 11.43 -7.90 0.29
CA ALA A 150 11.92 -8.54 -0.94
C ALA A 150 12.50 -7.55 -1.97
N GLY A 151 12.22 -6.26 -1.85
CA GLY A 151 12.87 -5.20 -2.64
C GLY A 151 14.13 -4.64 -1.98
N ILE A 152 14.49 -5.08 -0.78
CA ILE A 152 15.67 -4.67 -0.02
C ILE A 152 16.69 -5.79 0.03
N SER A 153 16.25 -7.02 0.33
CA SER A 153 17.09 -8.21 0.40
C SER A 153 16.55 -9.33 -0.49
N SER A 154 17.43 -10.26 -0.88
CA SER A 154 17.04 -11.42 -1.68
C SER A 154 16.22 -12.41 -0.84
N MET A 155 15.12 -12.90 -1.42
CA MET A 155 14.30 -13.95 -0.85
C MET A 155 14.21 -15.13 -1.83
N SER A 156 14.40 -16.35 -1.34
CA SER A 156 14.32 -17.57 -2.15
C SER A 156 12.89 -18.15 -2.07
N GLU A 157 11.97 -17.71 -2.93
CA GLU A 157 10.57 -18.16 -2.92
C GLU A 157 10.06 -18.47 -4.33
N GLU A 158 10.95 -18.79 -5.28
CA GLU A 158 10.58 -18.99 -6.70
C GLU A 158 9.72 -17.84 -7.31
N ALA A 159 9.71 -16.70 -6.65
CA ALA A 159 8.94 -15.50 -7.04
C ALA A 159 9.82 -14.44 -7.72
N TYR A 160 10.52 -14.85 -8.76
CA TYR A 160 11.60 -14.10 -9.40
C TYR A 160 11.23 -12.69 -9.88
N ALA A 161 9.97 -12.43 -10.24
CA ALA A 161 9.52 -11.09 -10.61
C ALA A 161 9.16 -10.21 -9.41
N TYR A 162 8.84 -10.80 -8.25
CA TYR A 162 8.31 -10.05 -7.12
C TYR A 162 9.34 -9.12 -6.49
N GLY A 163 10.50 -9.65 -6.07
CA GLY A 163 11.59 -8.85 -5.51
C GLY A 163 12.03 -7.71 -6.43
N PRO A 164 12.38 -7.97 -7.70
CA PRO A 164 12.68 -6.92 -8.67
C PRO A 164 11.57 -5.88 -8.84
N SER A 165 10.28 -6.28 -8.85
CA SER A 165 9.18 -5.33 -8.94
C SER A 165 9.10 -4.41 -7.72
N LYS A 166 9.37 -4.92 -6.52
CA LYS A 166 9.39 -4.13 -5.28
C LYS A 166 10.62 -3.22 -5.21
N ALA A 167 11.78 -3.67 -5.65
CA ALA A 167 12.97 -2.83 -5.79
C ALA A 167 12.74 -1.68 -6.80
N ALA A 168 12.12 -1.98 -7.95
CA ALA A 168 11.74 -0.97 -8.93
C ALA A 168 10.74 0.04 -8.35
N LEU A 169 9.74 -0.41 -7.59
CA LEU A 169 8.79 0.46 -6.89
C LEU A 169 9.48 1.35 -5.85
N HIS A 170 10.47 0.82 -5.11
CA HIS A 170 11.27 1.60 -4.16
C HIS A 170 12.01 2.74 -4.88
N GLN A 171 12.67 2.45 -6.00
CA GLN A 171 13.39 3.47 -6.76
C GLN A 171 12.43 4.46 -7.43
N LEU A 172 11.32 4.02 -8.00
CA LEU A 172 10.26 4.89 -8.53
C LEU A 172 9.76 5.86 -7.47
N SER A 173 9.53 5.38 -6.24
CA SER A 173 9.06 6.20 -5.13
C SER A 173 10.03 7.31 -4.76
N ARG A 174 11.36 7.04 -4.78
CA ARG A 174 12.39 8.07 -4.57
C ARG A 174 12.39 9.13 -5.67
N ASN A 175 12.27 8.70 -6.92
CA ASN A 175 12.20 9.64 -8.05
C ASN A 175 10.97 10.55 -7.95
N LEU A 176 9.79 9.97 -7.65
CA LEU A 176 8.56 10.72 -7.46
C LEU A 176 8.62 11.64 -6.23
N ALA A 177 9.24 11.21 -5.13
CA ALA A 177 9.45 12.05 -3.96
C ALA A 177 10.25 13.30 -4.30
N ARG A 178 11.34 13.16 -5.07
CA ARG A 178 12.16 14.30 -5.50
C ARG A 178 11.41 15.24 -6.45
N GLU A 179 10.61 14.70 -7.35
CA GLU A 179 9.84 15.47 -8.32
C GLU A 179 8.70 16.25 -7.65
N LEU A 180 7.97 15.61 -6.73
CA LEU A 180 6.70 16.11 -6.21
C LEU A 180 6.83 16.91 -4.90
N VAL A 181 7.99 16.90 -4.24
CA VAL A 181 8.16 17.60 -2.95
C VAL A 181 7.93 19.12 -3.07
N GLY A 182 8.33 19.74 -4.17
CA GLY A 182 8.07 21.15 -4.46
C GLY A 182 6.59 21.48 -4.67
N GLU A 183 5.75 20.48 -4.91
CA GLU A 183 4.30 20.58 -5.04
C GLU A 183 3.58 20.19 -3.75
N HIS A 184 4.29 20.11 -2.62
CA HIS A 184 3.76 19.69 -1.31
C HIS A 184 3.12 18.29 -1.33
N ILE A 185 3.74 17.33 -2.01
CA ILE A 185 3.34 15.93 -2.04
C ILE A 185 4.51 15.08 -1.56
N ASN A 186 4.34 14.43 -0.41
CA ASN A 186 5.33 13.51 0.14
C ASN A 186 5.08 12.09 -0.36
N VAL A 187 6.13 11.42 -0.83
CA VAL A 187 6.06 10.02 -1.31
C VAL A 187 6.99 9.17 -0.47
N ASN A 188 6.44 8.15 0.21
CA ASN A 188 7.20 7.21 1.03
C ASN A 188 6.81 5.77 0.73
N VAL A 189 7.65 4.84 1.13
CA VAL A 189 7.43 3.39 1.01
C VAL A 189 7.37 2.78 2.40
N ILE A 190 6.33 1.98 2.66
CA ILE A 190 6.35 0.98 3.71
C ILE A 190 6.85 -0.32 3.06
N ALA A 191 7.86 -0.95 3.63
CA ALA A 191 8.42 -2.22 3.17
C ALA A 191 8.11 -3.33 4.18
N PRO A 192 6.94 -4.00 4.07
CA PRO A 192 6.55 -5.04 5.02
C PRO A 192 7.43 -6.28 4.91
N GLY A 193 7.73 -6.89 6.08
CA GLY A 193 8.09 -8.28 6.20
C GLY A 193 6.84 -9.19 6.23
N ARG A 194 6.78 -10.13 7.16
CA ARG A 194 5.68 -11.08 7.30
C ARG A 194 4.48 -10.49 8.06
N PHE A 195 3.35 -10.40 7.38
CA PHE A 195 2.04 -10.02 7.92
C PHE A 195 0.97 -11.00 7.46
N PRO A 196 -0.10 -11.23 8.25
CA PRO A 196 -1.22 -12.06 7.83
C PRO A 196 -1.89 -11.51 6.56
N SER A 197 -1.95 -12.31 5.51
CA SER A 197 -2.57 -11.91 4.24
C SER A 197 -2.96 -13.15 3.41
N LYS A 198 -3.71 -12.95 2.32
CA LYS A 198 -3.96 -14.04 1.38
C LYS A 198 -2.67 -14.57 0.76
N MET A 199 -1.68 -13.71 0.57
CA MET A 199 -0.39 -14.04 -0.06
C MET A 199 0.46 -14.95 0.84
N THR A 200 0.32 -14.84 2.16
CA THR A 200 1.07 -15.62 3.17
C THR A 200 0.28 -16.78 3.75
N ARG A 201 -0.98 -16.99 3.32
CA ARG A 201 -1.89 -18.00 3.87
C ARG A 201 -1.35 -19.43 3.74
N PHE A 202 -0.58 -19.72 2.70
CA PHE A 202 0.03 -21.05 2.52
C PHE A 202 1.06 -21.38 3.62
N ILE A 203 1.70 -20.36 4.21
CA ILE A 203 2.59 -20.52 5.36
C ILE A 203 1.76 -20.65 6.64
N SER A 204 0.79 -19.74 6.87
CA SER A 204 0.02 -19.71 8.12
C SER A 204 -0.94 -20.90 8.31
N ASN A 205 -1.25 -21.65 7.25
CA ASN A 205 -2.07 -22.84 7.33
C ASN A 205 -1.26 -24.13 7.61
N ASP A 206 0.07 -24.04 7.66
CA ASP A 206 0.98 -25.15 7.97
C ASP A 206 1.83 -24.75 9.19
N GLU A 207 1.66 -25.46 10.29
CA GLU A 207 2.32 -25.17 11.57
C GLU A 207 3.85 -25.27 11.47
N ALA A 208 4.35 -26.27 10.75
CA ALA A 208 5.80 -26.46 10.56
C ALA A 208 6.39 -25.35 9.67
N ALA A 209 5.70 -24.99 8.58
CA ALA A 209 6.10 -23.88 7.72
C ALA A 209 6.05 -22.55 8.48
N MET A 210 5.04 -22.33 9.31
CA MET A 210 4.92 -21.14 10.15
C MET A 210 6.06 -21.05 11.17
N ALA A 211 6.38 -22.13 11.86
CA ALA A 211 7.49 -22.18 12.81
C ALA A 211 8.83 -21.91 12.13
N ALA A 212 9.07 -22.50 10.95
CA ALA A 212 10.29 -22.26 10.17
C ALA A 212 10.39 -20.80 9.71
N ASP A 213 9.31 -20.20 9.20
CA ASP A 213 9.29 -18.79 8.76
C ASP A 213 9.53 -17.83 9.93
N VAL A 214 8.87 -18.07 11.08
CA VAL A 214 9.07 -17.28 12.31
C VAL A 214 10.51 -17.38 12.83
N ALA A 215 11.15 -18.54 12.67
CA ALA A 215 12.54 -18.74 13.11
C ALA A 215 13.52 -17.82 12.35
N LEU A 216 13.21 -17.40 11.13
CA LEU A 216 14.03 -16.47 10.33
C LEU A 216 13.89 -15.02 10.78
N ILE A 217 12.84 -14.66 11.54
CA ILE A 217 12.57 -13.29 11.97
C ILE A 217 13.23 -13.09 13.34
N PRO A 218 14.12 -12.09 13.53
CA PRO A 218 14.75 -11.82 14.83
C PRO A 218 13.74 -11.63 15.98
N MET A 219 12.63 -10.92 15.76
CA MET A 219 11.57 -10.75 16.76
C MET A 219 10.73 -12.01 17.00
N LYS A 220 10.99 -13.12 16.30
CA LYS A 220 10.31 -14.42 16.47
C LYS A 220 8.80 -14.40 16.38
N ARG A 221 8.25 -13.50 15.57
CA ARG A 221 6.82 -13.41 15.28
C ARG A 221 6.56 -12.64 13.99
N TRP A 222 5.39 -12.81 13.44
CA TRP A 222 4.86 -11.94 12.40
C TRP A 222 4.41 -10.58 12.95
N GLY A 223 4.33 -9.59 12.06
CA GLY A 223 3.75 -8.28 12.37
C GLY A 223 2.25 -8.36 12.64
N ARG A 224 1.75 -7.44 13.45
CA ARG A 224 0.33 -7.32 13.84
C ARG A 224 -0.34 -6.18 13.06
N GLU A 225 -1.66 -6.23 12.99
CA GLU A 225 -2.46 -5.21 12.30
C GLU A 225 -2.20 -3.80 12.84
N GLU A 226 -2.12 -3.65 14.16
CA GLU A 226 -1.91 -2.37 14.83
C GLU A 226 -0.54 -1.76 14.48
N GLU A 227 0.48 -2.60 14.28
CA GLU A 227 1.83 -2.12 13.92
C GLU A 227 1.86 -1.56 12.51
N MET A 228 1.15 -2.20 11.56
CA MET A 228 0.98 -1.69 10.20
C MET A 228 0.17 -0.40 10.18
N SER A 229 -0.94 -0.37 10.90
CA SER A 229 -1.82 0.80 11.02
C SER A 229 -1.08 1.98 11.64
N ALA A 230 -0.34 1.77 12.73
CA ALA A 230 0.41 2.82 13.42
C ALA A 230 1.47 3.47 12.53
N LEU A 231 2.22 2.67 11.75
CA LEU A 231 3.20 3.20 10.81
C LEU A 231 2.53 3.99 9.68
N ALA A 232 1.41 3.47 9.13
CA ALA A 232 0.66 4.18 8.09
C ALA A 232 0.10 5.51 8.61
N ILE A 233 -0.49 5.54 9.82
CA ILE A 233 -0.96 6.77 10.46
C ILE A 233 0.19 7.75 10.66
N THR A 234 1.34 7.30 11.14
CA THR A 234 2.53 8.14 11.33
C THR A 234 2.92 8.84 10.04
N LEU A 235 3.05 8.11 8.94
CA LEU A 235 3.44 8.66 7.65
C LEU A 235 2.37 9.58 7.03
N CYS A 236 1.10 9.31 7.29
CA CYS A 236 -0.03 10.06 6.73
C CYS A 236 -0.40 11.31 7.53
N SER A 237 0.02 11.41 8.79
CA SER A 237 -0.33 12.49 9.71
C SER A 237 0.72 13.62 9.75
N ALA A 238 0.52 14.59 10.66
CA ALA A 238 1.49 15.65 10.92
C ALA A 238 2.84 15.10 11.44
N ALA A 239 2.86 13.92 12.09
CA ALA A 239 4.10 13.29 12.53
C ALA A 239 5.03 12.94 11.37
N GLY A 240 4.49 12.60 10.19
CA GLY A 240 5.25 12.29 8.96
C GLY A 240 5.43 13.48 8.01
N ALA A 241 5.09 14.71 8.41
CA ALA A 241 5.08 15.86 7.49
C ALA A 241 6.46 16.17 6.87
N TYR A 242 7.54 15.87 7.58
CA TYR A 242 8.92 16.12 7.11
C TYR A 242 9.60 14.87 6.55
N MET A 243 8.80 13.82 6.21
CA MET A 243 9.29 12.57 5.65
C MET A 243 8.88 12.43 4.19
N THR A 244 9.88 12.35 3.28
CA THR A 244 9.66 12.04 1.86
C THR A 244 10.85 11.25 1.31
N GLY A 245 10.63 10.35 0.36
CA GLY A 245 11.64 9.49 -0.26
C GLY A 245 12.15 8.34 0.64
N ALA A 246 11.56 8.15 1.81
CA ALA A 246 11.96 7.10 2.74
C ALA A 246 11.43 5.72 2.31
N ILE A 247 12.24 4.69 2.52
CA ILE A 247 11.84 3.28 2.45
C ILE A 247 11.96 2.74 3.86
N ILE A 248 10.84 2.40 4.48
CA ILE A 248 10.76 2.07 5.89
C ILE A 248 10.39 0.59 6.04
N PRO A 249 11.36 -0.27 6.43
CA PRO A 249 11.06 -1.66 6.76
C PRO A 249 10.18 -1.74 8.01
N ILE A 250 9.21 -2.65 7.98
CA ILE A 250 8.43 -3.09 9.14
C ILE A 250 8.40 -4.61 9.11
N ASP A 251 9.44 -5.24 9.69
CA ASP A 251 9.79 -6.62 9.37
C ASP A 251 10.31 -7.44 10.55
N GLY A 252 10.29 -6.90 11.75
CA GLY A 252 10.81 -7.57 12.94
C GLY A 252 12.31 -7.85 12.91
N GLY A 253 13.06 -7.07 12.11
CA GLY A 253 14.51 -7.20 11.94
C GLY A 253 14.93 -8.18 10.84
N PHE A 254 14.00 -8.63 10.00
CA PHE A 254 14.30 -9.61 8.93
C PHE A 254 15.39 -9.15 7.95
N THR A 255 15.54 -7.84 7.74
CA THR A 255 16.54 -7.25 6.83
C THR A 255 17.83 -6.79 7.48
N LEU A 256 18.06 -7.12 8.75
CA LEU A 256 19.30 -6.81 9.47
C LEU A 256 20.48 -7.66 9.00
#